data_9eca2f2c7711529ee6f7ad0fc12db61b
#
_entry.id   9eca2f2c7711529ee6f7ad0fc12db61b
#
_cell.length_a   1.000
_cell.length_b   1.000
_cell.length_c   1.000
_cell.angle_alpha   90.00
_cell.angle_beta   90.00
_cell.angle_gamma   90.00
#
_symmetry.space_group_name_H-M   'P 1'
#
loop_
_entity.id
_entity.type
_entity.pdbx_description
1 polymer ?
#
loop_
_entity_poly.entity_id
_entity_poly.type
_entity_poly.pdbx_seq_one_letter_code
_entity_poly.pdbx_strand_id
1 'polypeptide(L)'
;MFTTVCRWFAVVVAVSLLAGVGHVRGQDSTLATYPVVHVEILGADALRLQRFYGELFGWKITLNPVGYGYVPVAPTQPVTLTGGIGPSPQGRPLAVFYVKVDDPAAVLKKVEALGGRIVVAPVDVPGGITFARFADPEGNVIGIVRRQN
;
A
#
# COMPACT_ATOMS: atom_id res chain seq x y z
N MET A 1 -23.48 41.53 -16.07
CA MET A 1 -24.00 41.09 -14.77
C MET A 1 -24.50 39.67 -14.95
N PHE A 2 -23.60 38.68 -14.94
CA PHE A 2 -23.91 37.26 -15.10
C PHE A 2 -23.29 36.49 -13.93
N THR A 3 -24.16 36.05 -13.06
CA THR A 3 -23.80 35.22 -11.89
C THR A 3 -23.72 33.77 -12.31
N THR A 4 -22.50 33.21 -12.33
CA THR A 4 -22.26 31.78 -12.57
C THR A 4 -22.44 31.00 -11.28
N VAL A 5 -23.51 30.22 -11.20
CA VAL A 5 -23.82 29.35 -10.06
C VAL A 5 -23.00 28.07 -10.17
N CYS A 6 -22.03 27.89 -9.29
CA CYS A 6 -21.25 26.67 -9.16
C CYS A 6 -22.13 25.59 -8.50
N ARG A 7 -22.55 24.56 -9.26
CA ARG A 7 -23.35 23.42 -8.74
C ARG A 7 -22.41 22.39 -8.15
N TRP A 8 -22.38 22.31 -6.81
CA TRP A 8 -21.76 21.22 -6.09
C TRP A 8 -22.66 19.99 -6.16
N PHE A 9 -22.20 18.92 -6.77
CA PHE A 9 -22.85 17.62 -6.69
C PHE A 9 -22.53 16.99 -5.33
N ALA A 10 -23.46 17.08 -4.39
CA ALA A 10 -23.44 16.29 -3.17
C ALA A 10 -23.87 14.86 -3.52
N VAL A 11 -22.95 13.91 -3.49
CA VAL A 11 -23.29 12.48 -3.56
C VAL A 11 -23.81 12.07 -2.19
N VAL A 12 -25.12 11.99 -2.06
CA VAL A 12 -25.78 11.43 -0.89
C VAL A 12 -25.75 9.91 -1.02
N VAL A 13 -24.88 9.24 -0.26
CA VAL A 13 -24.92 7.78 -0.11
C VAL A 13 -26.05 7.45 0.86
N ALA A 14 -27.19 7.04 0.35
CA ALA A 14 -28.28 6.51 1.16
C ALA A 14 -27.93 5.08 1.59
N VAL A 15 -27.58 4.89 2.86
CA VAL A 15 -27.43 3.57 3.45
C VAL A 15 -28.84 3.06 3.85
N SER A 16 -29.41 2.19 3.03
CA SER A 16 -30.62 1.47 3.37
C SER A 16 -30.30 0.31 4.30
N LEU A 17 -30.64 0.41 5.58
CA LEU A 17 -30.65 -0.72 6.52
C LEU A 17 -31.80 -1.67 6.18
N LEU A 18 -31.51 -2.74 5.44
CA LEU A 18 -32.36 -3.91 5.38
C LEU A 18 -31.83 -4.94 6.38
N ALA A 19 -32.52 -5.07 7.50
CA ALA A 19 -32.31 -6.15 8.45
C ALA A 19 -32.79 -7.48 7.84
N GLY A 20 -31.89 -8.13 7.11
CA GLY A 20 -32.04 -9.51 6.68
C GLY A 20 -31.20 -10.41 7.56
N VAL A 21 -31.83 -11.25 8.40
CA VAL A 21 -31.17 -12.34 9.12
C VAL A 21 -30.77 -13.39 8.09
N GLY A 22 -29.66 -13.15 7.39
CA GLY A 22 -29.03 -14.11 6.49
C GLY A 22 -28.06 -14.97 7.31
N HIS A 23 -28.27 -16.27 7.31
CA HIS A 23 -27.30 -17.26 7.79
C HIS A 23 -25.94 -16.99 7.11
N VAL A 24 -24.95 -16.61 7.91
CA VAL A 24 -23.55 -16.55 7.46
C VAL A 24 -23.12 -17.99 7.20
N ARG A 25 -23.22 -18.41 5.94
CA ARG A 25 -22.54 -19.62 5.48
C ARG A 25 -21.05 -19.40 5.73
N GLY A 26 -20.44 -20.35 6.46
CA GLY A 26 -19.01 -20.35 6.73
C GLY A 26 -18.22 -20.04 5.47
N GLN A 27 -17.35 -19.02 5.55
CA GLN A 27 -16.44 -18.68 4.47
C GLN A 27 -15.57 -19.89 4.18
N ASP A 28 -15.64 -20.34 2.94
CA ASP A 28 -14.74 -21.35 2.40
C ASP A 28 -13.30 -20.82 2.50
N SER A 29 -12.52 -21.41 3.42
CA SER A 29 -11.16 -20.97 3.76
C SER A 29 -10.11 -21.30 2.68
N THR A 30 -10.53 -21.59 1.46
CA THR A 30 -9.67 -21.94 0.33
C THR A 30 -9.26 -20.77 -0.54
N LEU A 31 -9.77 -19.57 -0.32
CA LEU A 31 -9.31 -18.38 -1.03
C LEU A 31 -7.98 -17.94 -0.45
N ALA A 32 -6.89 -18.08 -1.23
CA ALA A 32 -5.61 -17.50 -0.91
C ALA A 32 -5.79 -15.98 -0.74
N THR A 33 -5.82 -15.52 0.50
CA THR A 33 -5.91 -14.08 0.81
C THR A 33 -4.54 -13.46 0.65
N TYR A 34 -4.45 -12.44 -0.19
CA TYR A 34 -3.23 -11.62 -0.33
C TYR A 34 -3.39 -10.35 0.52
N PRO A 35 -3.06 -10.38 1.81
CA PRO A 35 -3.28 -9.22 2.68
C PRO A 35 -2.31 -8.07 2.35
N VAL A 36 -2.79 -6.84 2.54
CA VAL A 36 -1.91 -5.67 2.58
C VAL A 36 -1.14 -5.72 3.91
N VAL A 37 0.19 -5.69 3.84
CA VAL A 37 1.07 -5.87 5.01
C VAL A 37 2.06 -4.73 5.21
N HIS A 38 2.16 -3.81 4.26
CA HIS A 38 3.08 -2.68 4.34
C HIS A 38 2.56 -1.47 3.56
N VAL A 39 2.86 -0.26 4.06
CA VAL A 39 2.60 1.02 3.37
C VAL A 39 3.87 1.84 3.36
N GLU A 40 4.14 2.51 2.26
CA GLU A 40 5.28 3.42 2.13
C GLU A 40 4.86 4.80 1.67
N ILE A 41 5.54 5.82 2.19
CA ILE A 41 5.52 7.17 1.67
C ILE A 41 6.92 7.46 1.15
N LEU A 42 7.02 7.74 -0.14
CA LEU A 42 8.30 7.94 -0.81
C LEU A 42 8.38 9.36 -1.42
N GLY A 43 9.55 9.95 -1.39
CA GLY A 43 9.78 11.26 -1.99
C GLY A 43 11.25 11.55 -2.24
N ALA A 44 11.54 12.69 -2.85
CA ALA A 44 12.91 13.10 -3.17
C ALA A 44 13.76 13.34 -1.90
N ASP A 45 13.15 13.85 -0.83
CA ASP A 45 13.81 14.10 0.47
C ASP A 45 13.09 13.30 1.57
N ALA A 46 13.56 12.08 1.77
CA ALA A 46 13.01 11.18 2.78
C ALA A 46 13.16 11.72 4.20
N LEU A 47 14.26 12.41 4.53
CA LEU A 47 14.49 13.00 5.86
C LEU A 47 13.50 14.12 6.17
N ARG A 48 13.17 14.95 5.17
CA ARG A 48 12.16 15.99 5.29
C ARG A 48 10.77 15.37 5.53
N LEU A 49 10.42 14.32 4.81
CA LEU A 49 9.15 13.59 5.01
C LEU A 49 9.08 12.96 6.41
N GLN A 50 10.16 12.34 6.85
CA GLN A 50 10.25 11.72 8.18
C GLN A 50 10.06 12.76 9.30
N ARG A 51 10.70 13.91 9.20
CA ARG A 51 10.48 15.02 10.15
C ARG A 51 9.02 15.49 10.12
N PHE A 52 8.50 15.77 8.93
CA PHE A 52 7.13 16.26 8.76
C PHE A 52 6.10 15.33 9.42
N TYR A 53 6.12 14.05 9.09
CA TYR A 53 5.16 13.09 9.65
C TYR A 53 5.44 12.74 11.11
N GLY A 54 6.70 12.76 11.53
CA GLY A 54 7.08 12.58 12.92
C GLY A 54 6.52 13.68 13.81
N GLU A 55 6.65 14.94 13.41
CA GLU A 55 6.12 16.12 14.13
C GLU A 55 4.59 16.16 14.07
N LEU A 56 4.00 15.91 12.88
CA LEU A 56 2.55 15.99 12.68
C LEU A 56 1.77 14.94 13.47
N PHE A 57 2.26 13.70 13.50
CA PHE A 57 1.57 12.57 14.10
C PHE A 57 2.21 12.03 15.38
N GLY A 58 3.31 12.60 15.82
CA GLY A 58 4.08 12.10 16.96
C GLY A 58 4.75 10.74 16.71
N TRP A 59 4.99 10.38 15.45
CA TRP A 59 5.58 9.09 15.11
C TRP A 59 7.05 9.02 15.50
N LYS A 60 7.42 8.00 16.27
CA LYS A 60 8.83 7.67 16.58
C LYS A 60 9.42 6.85 15.44
N ILE A 61 9.93 7.52 14.41
CA ILE A 61 10.48 6.87 13.22
C ILE A 61 11.88 6.34 13.53
N THR A 62 12.11 5.04 13.29
CA THR A 62 13.42 4.39 13.45
C THR A 62 14.12 4.29 12.11
N LEU A 63 15.32 4.85 11.98
CA LEU A 63 16.10 4.82 10.75
C LEU A 63 16.93 3.52 10.64
N ASN A 64 17.00 2.99 9.42
CA ASN A 64 18.00 2.01 9.08
C ASN A 64 19.29 2.69 8.53
N PRO A 65 20.41 1.97 8.33
CA PRO A 65 21.68 2.55 7.88
C PRO A 65 21.63 3.24 6.51
N VAL A 66 20.62 2.94 5.68
CA VAL A 66 20.45 3.57 4.36
C VAL A 66 19.44 4.71 4.35
N GLY A 67 19.02 5.19 5.53
CA GLY A 67 18.14 6.35 5.65
C GLY A 67 16.64 6.06 5.45
N TYR A 68 16.24 4.81 5.37
CA TYR A 68 14.84 4.43 5.35
C TYR A 68 14.26 4.46 6.76
N GLY A 69 13.13 5.13 6.95
CA GLY A 69 12.46 5.29 8.24
C GLY A 69 11.32 4.29 8.41
N TYR A 70 11.40 3.45 9.43
CA TYR A 70 10.29 2.60 9.85
C TYR A 70 9.30 3.39 10.69
N VAL A 71 8.03 3.38 10.29
CA VAL A 71 6.92 3.99 11.02
C VAL A 71 6.33 2.94 11.97
N PRO A 72 6.22 3.25 13.27
CA PRO A 72 5.54 2.36 14.19
C PRO A 72 4.05 2.33 13.87
N VAL A 73 3.56 1.20 13.42
CA VAL A 73 2.12 0.96 13.27
C VAL A 73 1.67 0.10 14.45
N ALA A 74 0.63 0.52 15.16
CA ALA A 74 0.09 -0.26 16.26
C ALA A 74 -0.33 -1.65 15.76
N PRO A 75 0.05 -2.75 16.45
CA PRO A 75 -0.35 -4.08 16.06
C PRO A 75 -1.87 -4.22 16.27
N THR A 76 -2.62 -4.12 15.20
CA THR A 76 -4.05 -4.46 15.18
C THR A 76 -4.17 -5.88 14.68
N GLN A 77 -4.50 -6.82 15.59
CA GLN A 77 -4.75 -8.23 15.24
C GLN A 77 -5.88 -8.35 14.20
N PRO A 78 -5.82 -9.29 13.24
CA PRO A 78 -4.85 -10.38 13.03
C PRO A 78 -3.75 -10.08 12.00
N VAL A 79 -3.72 -8.90 11.38
CA VAL A 79 -2.73 -8.53 10.35
C VAL A 79 -1.80 -7.46 10.91
N THR A 80 -0.50 -7.74 10.97
CA THR A 80 0.50 -6.72 11.31
C THR A 80 0.79 -5.88 10.07
N LEU A 81 0.18 -4.68 10.00
CA LEU A 81 0.54 -3.68 9.02
C LEU A 81 1.84 -2.99 9.48
N THR A 82 2.80 -2.85 8.59
CA THR A 82 4.03 -2.08 8.83
C THR A 82 4.05 -0.84 7.94
N GLY A 83 4.82 0.18 8.29
CA GLY A 83 4.94 1.39 7.49
C GLY A 83 6.38 1.84 7.34
N GLY A 84 6.66 2.58 6.28
CA GLY A 84 7.96 3.13 6.01
C GLY A 84 7.93 4.46 5.26
N ILE A 85 8.99 5.25 5.43
CA ILE A 85 9.21 6.51 4.71
C ILE A 85 10.62 6.48 4.14
N GLY A 86 10.72 6.50 2.82
CA GLY A 86 11.98 6.34 2.11
C GLY A 86 12.14 7.24 0.90
N PRO A 87 13.32 7.19 0.25
CA PRO A 87 13.56 7.89 -1.00
C PRO A 87 12.76 7.27 -2.14
N SER A 88 12.24 8.12 -3.02
CA SER A 88 11.69 7.69 -4.29
C SER A 88 12.82 7.57 -5.31
N PRO A 89 12.96 6.46 -6.03
CA PRO A 89 14.02 6.27 -7.04
C PRO A 89 14.02 7.32 -8.15
N GLN A 90 12.87 7.95 -8.41
CA GLN A 90 12.72 8.97 -9.46
C GLN A 90 12.41 10.36 -8.89
N GLY A 91 12.55 10.56 -7.58
CA GLY A 91 12.24 11.82 -6.90
C GLY A 91 10.76 12.20 -6.87
N ARG A 92 9.87 11.39 -7.44
CA ARG A 92 8.43 11.67 -7.45
C ARG A 92 7.79 11.27 -6.14
N PRO A 93 6.87 12.08 -5.58
CA PRO A 93 6.06 11.66 -4.44
C PRO A 93 5.24 10.42 -4.81
N LEU A 94 5.21 9.44 -3.91
CA LEU A 94 4.51 8.18 -4.13
C LEU A 94 4.04 7.62 -2.78
N ALA A 95 2.80 7.18 -2.71
CA ALA A 95 2.30 6.33 -1.63
C ALA A 95 2.00 4.95 -2.19
N VAL A 96 2.58 3.92 -1.60
CA VAL A 96 2.49 2.53 -2.08
C VAL A 96 2.03 1.64 -0.94
N PHE A 97 1.08 0.77 -1.20
CA PHE A 97 0.80 -0.36 -0.32
C PHE A 97 1.36 -1.65 -0.90
N TYR A 98 1.71 -2.59 -0.02
CA TYR A 98 2.29 -3.86 -0.42
C TYR A 98 1.37 -5.02 -0.02
N VAL A 99 1.14 -5.90 -0.98
CA VAL A 99 0.38 -7.13 -0.82
C VAL A 99 1.38 -8.28 -0.58
N LYS A 100 1.11 -9.09 0.45
CA LYS A 100 1.89 -10.30 0.71
C LYS A 100 1.55 -11.36 -0.33
N VAL A 101 2.57 -11.92 -0.95
CA VAL A 101 2.44 -12.99 -1.97
C VAL A 101 3.49 -14.07 -1.72
N ASP A 102 3.23 -15.28 -2.19
CA ASP A 102 4.17 -16.40 -2.06
C ASP A 102 5.27 -16.35 -3.13
N ASP A 103 4.95 -15.94 -4.35
CA ASP A 103 5.90 -15.82 -5.47
C ASP A 103 5.72 -14.50 -6.23
N PRO A 104 6.56 -13.48 -5.95
CA PRO A 104 6.51 -12.22 -6.67
C PRO A 104 6.72 -12.34 -8.17
N ALA A 105 7.56 -13.28 -8.63
CA ALA A 105 7.85 -13.44 -10.05
C ALA A 105 6.63 -14.01 -10.81
N ALA A 106 5.94 -14.99 -10.21
CA ALA A 106 4.71 -15.53 -10.78
C ALA A 106 3.59 -14.47 -10.82
N VAL A 107 3.48 -13.65 -9.78
CA VAL A 107 2.49 -12.55 -9.76
C VAL A 107 2.80 -11.52 -10.84
N LEU A 108 4.06 -11.14 -11.06
CA LEU A 108 4.43 -10.18 -12.11
C LEU A 108 4.10 -10.69 -13.52
N LYS A 109 4.31 -11.97 -13.80
CA LYS A 109 3.87 -12.58 -15.08
C LYS A 109 2.36 -12.43 -15.28
N LYS A 110 1.59 -12.62 -14.21
CA LYS A 110 0.14 -12.44 -14.26
C LYS A 110 -0.26 -10.98 -14.43
N VAL A 111 0.46 -10.04 -13.82
CA VAL A 111 0.26 -8.59 -14.00
C VAL A 111 0.41 -8.21 -15.47
N GLU A 112 1.49 -8.66 -16.14
CA GLU A 112 1.71 -8.37 -17.56
C GLU A 112 0.61 -8.98 -18.45
N ALA A 113 0.19 -10.22 -18.15
CA ALA A 113 -0.90 -10.89 -18.87
C ALA A 113 -2.26 -10.16 -18.71
N LEU A 114 -2.45 -9.40 -17.63
CA LEU A 114 -3.64 -8.61 -17.35
C LEU A 114 -3.52 -7.13 -17.78
N GLY A 115 -2.47 -6.76 -18.53
CA GLY A 115 -2.28 -5.41 -19.06
C GLY A 115 -1.59 -4.42 -18.13
N GLY A 116 -1.07 -4.89 -16.99
CA GLY A 116 -0.19 -4.10 -16.14
C GLY A 116 1.25 -4.12 -16.62
N ARG A 117 2.15 -3.42 -15.95
CA ARG A 117 3.58 -3.38 -16.28
C ARG A 117 4.45 -3.44 -15.03
N ILE A 118 5.63 -4.04 -15.18
CA ILE A 118 6.63 -4.09 -14.10
C ILE A 118 7.27 -2.71 -13.94
N VAL A 119 7.33 -2.21 -12.69
CA VAL A 119 8.01 -0.96 -12.32
C VAL A 119 9.33 -1.26 -11.62
N VAL A 120 9.33 -2.24 -10.72
CA VAL A 120 10.53 -2.76 -10.05
C VAL A 120 10.47 -4.29 -10.12
N ALA A 121 11.47 -4.90 -10.76
CA ALA A 121 11.64 -6.35 -10.76
C ALA A 121 11.88 -6.87 -9.33
N PRO A 122 11.71 -8.18 -9.05
CA PRO A 122 11.96 -8.72 -7.73
C PRO A 122 13.37 -8.38 -7.22
N VAL A 123 13.45 -7.79 -6.03
CA VAL A 123 14.66 -7.38 -5.35
C VAL A 123 14.69 -8.02 -3.96
N ASP A 124 15.78 -8.71 -3.67
CA ASP A 124 16.03 -9.23 -2.33
C ASP A 124 16.71 -8.15 -1.47
N VAL A 125 16.17 -7.93 -0.27
CA VAL A 125 16.74 -7.01 0.71
C VAL A 125 17.17 -7.75 1.96
N PRO A 126 18.15 -7.22 2.73
CA PRO A 126 18.55 -7.82 3.99
C PRO A 126 17.36 -8.07 4.91
N GLY A 127 17.35 -9.22 5.58
CA GLY A 127 16.25 -9.64 6.45
C GLY A 127 15.26 -10.61 5.81
N GLY A 128 15.62 -11.21 4.66
CA GLY A 128 14.82 -12.27 4.02
C GLY A 128 13.53 -11.77 3.37
N ILE A 129 13.56 -10.56 2.84
CA ILE A 129 12.41 -9.95 2.15
C ILE A 129 12.73 -9.86 0.66
N THR A 130 11.83 -10.36 -0.17
CA THR A 130 11.81 -10.09 -1.61
C THR A 130 10.65 -9.17 -1.91
N PHE A 131 10.88 -8.02 -2.52
CA PHE A 131 9.79 -7.12 -2.96
C PHE A 131 9.87 -6.84 -4.46
N ALA A 132 8.73 -6.45 -5.03
CA ALA A 132 8.63 -5.95 -6.40
C ALA A 132 7.55 -4.87 -6.47
N ARG A 133 7.52 -4.09 -7.54
CA ARG A 133 6.45 -3.11 -7.80
C ARG A 133 5.98 -3.24 -9.24
N PHE A 134 4.69 -3.05 -9.42
CA PHE A 134 4.06 -3.00 -10.74
C PHE A 134 3.11 -1.80 -10.82
N ALA A 135 2.80 -1.38 -12.03
CA ALA A 135 1.69 -0.46 -12.28
C ALA A 135 0.52 -1.26 -12.87
N ASP A 136 -0.68 -0.95 -12.39
CA ASP A 136 -1.91 -1.45 -12.97
C ASP A 136 -2.19 -0.80 -14.35
N PRO A 137 -3.24 -1.18 -15.09
CA PRO A 137 -3.55 -0.58 -16.39
C PRO A 137 -3.80 0.93 -16.37
N GLU A 138 -4.20 1.49 -15.23
CA GLU A 138 -4.41 2.94 -15.04
C GLU A 138 -3.13 3.66 -14.56
N GLY A 139 -2.07 2.92 -14.24
CA GLY A 139 -0.77 3.46 -13.82
C GLY A 139 -0.59 3.58 -12.30
N ASN A 140 -1.52 3.10 -11.48
CA ASN A 140 -1.33 3.06 -10.03
C ASN A 140 -0.21 2.08 -9.67
N VAL A 141 0.73 2.53 -8.84
CA VAL A 141 1.86 1.70 -8.42
C VAL A 141 1.53 0.92 -7.16
N ILE A 142 1.63 -0.39 -7.25
CA ILE A 142 1.37 -1.35 -6.18
C ILE A 142 2.63 -2.15 -5.91
N GLY A 143 2.89 -2.41 -4.64
CA GLY A 143 3.97 -3.29 -4.20
C GLY A 143 3.46 -4.71 -3.93
N ILE A 144 4.34 -5.67 -4.16
CA ILE A 144 4.17 -7.04 -3.69
C ILE A 144 5.41 -7.47 -2.91
N VAL A 145 5.22 -8.28 -1.88
CA VAL A 145 6.28 -8.67 -0.97
C VAL A 145 6.14 -10.13 -0.54
N ARG A 146 7.28 -10.84 -0.51
CA ARG A 146 7.44 -12.14 0.14
C ARG A 146 8.42 -12.00 1.28
N ARG A 147 8.08 -12.57 2.45
CA ARG A 147 9.03 -12.80 3.54
C ARG A 147 9.47 -14.26 3.48
N GLN A 148 10.76 -14.50 3.47
CA GLN A 148 11.33 -15.83 3.72
C GLN A 148 11.17 -16.11 5.23
N ASN A 149 10.60 -17.25 5.57
CA ASN A 149 10.47 -17.70 6.96
C ASN A 149 11.85 -18.13 7.49
#